data_5a4c2b215b3cd46e2f26b9534680eba9
#
_entry.id   5a4c2b215b3cd46e2f26b9534680eba9
#
_cell.length_a   1.000
_cell.length_b   1.000
_cell.length_c   1.000
_cell.angle_alpha   90.00
_cell.angle_beta   90.00
_cell.angle_gamma   90.00
#
_symmetry.space_group_name_H-M   'P 1'
#
loop_
_entity.id
_entity.type
_entity.pdbx_description
1 polymer ?
#
loop_
_entity_poly.entity_id
_entity_poly.type
_entity_poly.pdbx_seq_one_letter_code
_entity_poly.pdbx_strand_id
1 'polypeptide(L)'
;FAAYGIYPEYRDYYAFHIFFDSRDTRKTCEALLKEGFEIVKAEHIPIRQIPEITDVPLIWRYFLAPMQSVLNRLQLDAEEYVARIVTKINAELRGAYVFSSGKNMGTFKAVGYPEDVGRFYRLEEYGAYCWTAHGRYPTNTPGWWGGAHPFSLLEWSVVHNGEISSYDANRRCLEMFGYQCTLQTDTEVMAYIADYLLRRQGLTLEETASVMAAPFWSTIEHMEPQEAERLTYLRKVFPSLLLTGPFSIILGFSGGLMALNDRLKLRSMVTAEKDDKVFIASEEAAIRVMAPDAENLYAPMGGEPFIVKVKEGAY
;
A
#
# COMPACT_ATOMS: atom_id res chain seq x y z
N PHE A 1 -4.76 -8.03 -3.72
CA PHE A 1 -4.92 -7.06 -4.79
C PHE A 1 -5.22 -5.68 -4.20
N ALA A 2 -4.71 -4.61 -4.81
CA ALA A 2 -5.24 -3.27 -4.64
C ALA A 2 -5.60 -2.70 -6.00
N ALA A 3 -6.69 -1.94 -6.05
CA ALA A 3 -7.27 -1.40 -7.27
C ALA A 3 -7.62 0.08 -7.08
N TYR A 4 -7.35 0.88 -8.11
CA TYR A 4 -7.58 2.33 -8.11
C TYR A 4 -8.56 2.71 -9.21
N GLY A 5 -9.48 3.61 -8.89
CA GLY A 5 -10.55 4.03 -9.80
C GLY A 5 -11.84 3.22 -9.69
N ILE A 6 -11.97 2.36 -8.67
CA ILE A 6 -13.05 1.37 -8.58
C ILE A 6 -14.35 1.87 -7.94
N TYR A 7 -14.36 3.08 -7.39
CA TYR A 7 -15.53 3.68 -6.74
C TYR A 7 -15.86 5.07 -7.29
N PRO A 8 -16.11 5.23 -8.58
CA PRO A 8 -16.30 6.55 -9.19
C PRO A 8 -17.47 7.35 -8.59
N GLU A 9 -18.54 6.66 -8.15
CA GLU A 9 -19.69 7.31 -7.49
C GLU A 9 -19.38 7.79 -6.06
N TYR A 10 -18.34 7.23 -5.44
CA TYR A 10 -17.90 7.53 -4.06
C TYR A 10 -16.47 8.05 -4.02
N ARG A 11 -15.96 8.62 -5.13
CA ARG A 11 -14.55 9.00 -5.28
C ARG A 11 -14.06 10.02 -4.25
N ASP A 12 -14.97 10.82 -3.69
CA ASP A 12 -14.64 11.86 -2.71
C ASP A 12 -14.65 11.36 -1.26
N TYR A 13 -15.11 10.11 -1.04
CA TYR A 13 -15.22 9.49 0.27
C TYR A 13 -14.10 8.51 0.52
N TYR A 14 -13.70 8.36 1.78
CA TYR A 14 -12.75 7.34 2.19
C TYR A 14 -13.44 5.97 2.21
N ALA A 15 -12.94 5.04 1.42
CA ALA A 15 -13.45 3.67 1.34
C ALA A 15 -12.73 2.78 2.36
N PHE A 16 -13.32 2.61 3.54
CA PHE A 16 -12.79 1.68 4.53
C PHE A 16 -13.26 0.27 4.23
N HIS A 17 -12.31 -0.65 3.97
CA HIS A 17 -12.58 -2.08 4.02
C HIS A 17 -12.12 -2.61 5.36
N ILE A 18 -13.01 -3.31 6.05
CA ILE A 18 -12.76 -3.78 7.41
C ILE A 18 -13.11 -5.25 7.54
N PHE A 19 -12.20 -6.03 8.10
CA PHE A 19 -12.50 -7.37 8.62
C PHE A 19 -13.02 -7.28 10.03
N PHE A 20 -14.03 -8.12 10.34
CA PHE A 20 -14.54 -8.30 11.69
C PHE A 20 -14.63 -9.77 12.04
N ASP A 21 -14.27 -10.11 13.27
CA ASP A 21 -14.45 -11.46 13.82
C ASP A 21 -15.91 -11.76 14.20
N SER A 22 -16.69 -10.72 14.51
CA SER A 22 -18.07 -10.86 14.96
C SER A 22 -18.95 -9.66 14.60
N ARG A 23 -20.27 -9.86 14.67
CA ARG A 23 -21.24 -8.79 14.50
C ARG A 23 -21.18 -7.74 15.61
N ASP A 24 -20.80 -8.14 16.81
CA ASP A 24 -20.72 -7.21 17.93
C ASP A 24 -19.47 -6.33 17.83
N THR A 25 -18.33 -6.89 17.41
CA THR A 25 -17.14 -6.09 17.08
C THR A 25 -17.45 -5.07 15.98
N ARG A 26 -18.22 -5.47 14.95
CA ARG A 26 -18.67 -4.54 13.91
C ARG A 26 -19.50 -3.39 14.49
N LYS A 27 -20.47 -3.66 15.37
CA LYS A 27 -21.30 -2.62 16.00
C LYS A 27 -20.44 -1.64 16.83
N THR A 28 -19.47 -2.18 17.57
CA THR A 28 -18.52 -1.35 18.35
C THR A 28 -17.69 -0.45 17.44
N CYS A 29 -17.18 -1.00 16.32
CA CYS A 29 -16.43 -0.22 15.34
C CYS A 29 -17.31 0.85 14.68
N GLU A 30 -18.56 0.52 14.29
CA GLU A 30 -19.51 1.49 13.74
C GLU A 30 -19.84 2.63 14.72
N ALA A 31 -19.96 2.33 16.02
CA ALA A 31 -20.16 3.36 17.03
C ALA A 31 -18.95 4.32 17.09
N LEU A 32 -17.73 3.79 17.08
CA LEU A 32 -16.51 4.58 17.03
C LEU A 32 -16.43 5.43 15.75
N LEU A 33 -16.75 4.86 14.59
CA LEU A 33 -16.76 5.63 13.33
C LEU A 33 -17.76 6.78 13.37
N LYS A 34 -18.95 6.59 13.94
CA LYS A 34 -19.99 7.63 14.06
C LYS A 34 -19.61 8.80 14.95
N GLU A 35 -18.59 8.67 15.80
CA GLU A 35 -18.09 9.79 16.64
C GLU A 35 -17.39 10.86 15.80
N GLY A 36 -16.88 10.51 14.61
CA GLY A 36 -16.09 11.46 13.82
C GLY A 36 -16.29 11.43 12.33
N PHE A 37 -17.13 10.50 11.84
CA PHE A 37 -17.45 10.40 10.43
C PHE A 37 -18.96 10.43 10.19
N GLU A 38 -19.34 11.03 9.07
CA GLU A 38 -20.58 10.72 8.40
C GLU A 38 -20.39 9.39 7.63
N ILE A 39 -21.23 8.40 7.90
CA ILE A 39 -21.27 7.13 7.15
C ILE A 39 -22.23 7.31 5.99
N VAL A 40 -21.69 7.57 4.80
CA VAL A 40 -22.49 7.80 3.57
C VAL A 40 -23.10 6.48 3.10
N LYS A 41 -22.34 5.38 3.17
CA LYS A 41 -22.83 4.04 2.84
C LYS A 41 -22.06 3.00 3.66
N ALA A 42 -22.76 1.96 4.06
CA ALA A 42 -22.19 0.78 4.71
C ALA A 42 -22.79 -0.48 4.09
N GLU A 43 -21.94 -1.40 3.63
CA GLU A 43 -22.40 -2.62 2.97
C GLU A 43 -21.41 -3.77 3.17
N HIS A 44 -21.89 -5.00 3.06
CA HIS A 44 -21.01 -6.16 2.91
C HIS A 44 -20.30 -6.07 1.55
N ILE A 45 -18.99 -6.29 1.50
CA ILE A 45 -18.29 -6.37 0.21
C ILE A 45 -18.84 -7.58 -0.56
N PRO A 46 -19.29 -7.40 -1.82
CA PRO A 46 -19.79 -8.51 -2.63
C PRO A 46 -18.74 -9.61 -2.78
N ILE A 47 -19.12 -10.84 -2.41
CA ILE A 47 -18.26 -12.01 -2.53
C ILE A 47 -18.99 -13.14 -3.22
N ARG A 48 -18.23 -14.08 -3.77
CA ARG A 48 -18.69 -15.39 -4.23
C ARG A 48 -18.18 -16.44 -3.25
N GLN A 49 -19.03 -17.27 -2.70
CA GLN A 49 -18.59 -18.40 -1.89
C GLN A 49 -17.90 -19.42 -2.78
N ILE A 50 -16.67 -19.77 -2.44
CA ILE A 50 -15.88 -20.81 -3.11
C ILE A 50 -15.23 -21.71 -2.05
N PRO A 51 -15.12 -23.02 -2.30
CA PRO A 51 -14.61 -23.97 -1.31
C PRO A 51 -13.15 -23.74 -0.91
N GLU A 52 -12.36 -23.15 -1.81
CA GLU A 52 -10.91 -22.91 -1.65
C GLU A 52 -10.60 -21.79 -0.66
N ILE A 53 -11.56 -20.91 -0.36
CA ILE A 53 -11.39 -19.81 0.60
C ILE A 53 -12.15 -20.15 1.87
N THR A 54 -11.41 -20.41 2.94
CA THR A 54 -11.94 -20.82 4.25
C THR A 54 -11.77 -19.73 5.30
N ASP A 55 -12.38 -19.93 6.47
CA ASP A 55 -12.27 -19.04 7.63
C ASP A 55 -12.57 -17.57 7.31
N VAL A 56 -13.60 -17.35 6.50
CA VAL A 56 -14.00 -16.05 5.98
C VAL A 56 -14.49 -15.16 7.13
N PRO A 57 -13.81 -14.02 7.42
CA PRO A 57 -14.29 -13.04 8.38
C PRO A 57 -15.54 -12.32 7.85
N LEU A 58 -16.19 -11.52 8.69
CA LEU A 58 -17.15 -10.56 8.19
C LEU A 58 -16.39 -9.44 7.46
N ILE A 59 -16.69 -9.22 6.18
CA ILE A 59 -15.99 -8.26 5.32
C ILE A 59 -16.93 -7.12 4.98
N TRP A 60 -16.63 -5.93 5.49
CA TRP A 60 -17.52 -4.78 5.35
C TRP A 60 -16.82 -3.60 4.70
N ARG A 61 -17.56 -2.84 3.89
CA ARG A 61 -17.11 -1.60 3.27
C ARG A 61 -17.93 -0.43 3.76
N TYR A 62 -17.23 0.66 4.11
CA TYR A 62 -17.84 1.93 4.51
C TYR A 62 -17.31 3.03 3.62
N PHE A 63 -18.19 3.91 3.13
CA PHE A 63 -17.81 5.18 2.53
C PHE A 63 -18.01 6.28 3.56
N LEU A 64 -16.93 6.96 3.93
CA LEU A 64 -16.85 7.82 5.09
C LEU A 64 -16.42 9.23 4.71
N ALA A 65 -17.07 10.24 5.31
CA ALA A 65 -16.63 11.64 5.28
C ALA A 65 -16.26 12.07 6.70
N PRO A 66 -15.03 12.54 6.99
CA PRO A 66 -14.69 13.12 8.28
C PRO A 66 -15.55 14.33 8.58
N MET A 67 -16.12 14.42 9.80
CA MET A 67 -16.95 15.55 10.20
C MET A 67 -16.09 16.81 10.41
N GLN A 68 -16.40 17.89 9.74
CA GLN A 68 -15.65 19.15 9.84
C GLN A 68 -15.56 19.70 11.26
N SER A 69 -16.60 19.52 12.07
CA SER A 69 -16.60 19.90 13.48
C SER A 69 -15.54 19.16 14.31
N VAL A 70 -15.27 17.91 13.97
CA VAL A 70 -14.24 17.09 14.62
C VAL A 70 -12.85 17.51 14.16
N LEU A 71 -12.66 17.72 12.86
CA LEU A 71 -11.40 18.20 12.29
C LEU A 71 -11.00 19.54 12.89
N ASN A 72 -11.94 20.50 12.95
CA ASN A 72 -11.71 21.82 13.55
C ASN A 72 -11.35 21.73 15.05
N ARG A 73 -12.07 20.90 15.81
CA ARG A 73 -11.80 20.68 17.24
C ARG A 73 -10.43 20.10 17.50
N LEU A 74 -9.99 19.16 16.66
CA LEU A 74 -8.70 18.45 16.80
C LEU A 74 -7.55 19.18 16.10
N GLN A 75 -7.84 20.22 15.32
CA GLN A 75 -6.87 20.92 14.46
C GLN A 75 -6.09 19.97 13.53
N LEU A 76 -6.81 19.02 12.90
CA LEU A 76 -6.27 18.02 11.98
C LEU A 76 -6.86 18.22 10.59
N ASP A 77 -6.08 17.91 9.57
CA ASP A 77 -6.61 17.64 8.24
C ASP A 77 -7.34 16.29 8.17
N ALA A 78 -8.05 16.05 7.09
CA ALA A 78 -8.86 14.86 6.93
C ALA A 78 -8.02 13.58 6.85
N GLU A 79 -6.88 13.62 6.15
CA GLU A 79 -6.02 12.46 5.96
C GLU A 79 -5.33 12.04 7.26
N GLU A 80 -4.82 13.01 8.01
CA GLU A 80 -4.21 12.74 9.31
C GLU A 80 -5.22 12.16 10.28
N TYR A 81 -6.47 12.69 10.28
CA TYR A 81 -7.54 12.15 11.10
C TYR A 81 -7.89 10.71 10.71
N VAL A 82 -8.04 10.43 9.41
CA VAL A 82 -8.31 9.08 8.89
C VAL A 82 -7.18 8.12 9.27
N ALA A 83 -5.92 8.51 9.07
CA ALA A 83 -4.76 7.67 9.41
C ALA A 83 -4.73 7.33 10.92
N ARG A 84 -5.06 8.29 11.80
CA ARG A 84 -5.16 8.07 13.25
C ARG A 84 -6.29 7.11 13.61
N ILE A 85 -7.45 7.21 12.96
CA ILE A 85 -8.58 6.30 13.21
C ILE A 85 -8.27 4.88 12.73
N VAL A 86 -7.63 4.73 11.56
CA VAL A 86 -7.15 3.42 11.08
C VAL A 86 -6.20 2.79 12.10
N THR A 87 -5.20 3.54 12.55
CA THR A 87 -4.24 3.09 13.56
C THR A 87 -4.95 2.70 14.86
N LYS A 88 -5.87 3.52 15.34
CA LYS A 88 -6.65 3.26 16.56
C LYS A 88 -7.47 1.98 16.45
N ILE A 89 -8.19 1.79 15.34
CA ILE A 89 -8.99 0.57 15.15
C ILE A 89 -8.07 -0.66 15.12
N ASN A 90 -7.00 -0.61 14.33
CA ASN A 90 -6.10 -1.75 14.16
C ASN A 90 -5.30 -2.11 15.41
N ALA A 91 -5.01 -1.14 16.28
CA ALA A 91 -4.23 -1.36 17.49
C ALA A 91 -5.09 -1.64 18.74
N GLU A 92 -6.25 -1.00 18.86
CA GLU A 92 -7.02 -0.99 20.10
C GLU A 92 -8.31 -1.81 20.03
N LEU A 93 -8.92 -1.96 18.83
CA LEU A 93 -10.18 -2.69 18.70
C LEU A 93 -9.94 -4.14 18.29
N ARG A 94 -9.81 -5.01 19.30
CA ARG A 94 -9.63 -6.44 19.05
C ARG A 94 -10.76 -7.01 18.19
N GLY A 95 -10.40 -7.74 17.14
CA GLY A 95 -11.34 -8.39 16.24
C GLY A 95 -11.82 -7.51 15.06
N ALA A 96 -11.34 -6.27 14.95
CA ALA A 96 -11.51 -5.42 13.78
C ALA A 96 -10.15 -5.10 13.16
N TYR A 97 -10.10 -5.06 11.82
CA TYR A 97 -8.90 -4.71 11.09
C TYR A 97 -9.25 -3.96 9.81
N VAL A 98 -8.86 -2.69 9.75
CA VAL A 98 -8.98 -1.85 8.54
C VAL A 98 -7.83 -2.19 7.61
N PHE A 99 -8.14 -2.72 6.43
CA PHE A 99 -7.13 -3.12 5.44
C PHE A 99 -7.17 -2.30 4.14
N SER A 100 -8.08 -1.32 4.05
CA SER A 100 -8.13 -0.30 3.01
C SER A 100 -8.78 0.95 3.58
N SER A 101 -8.29 2.14 3.22
CA SER A 101 -8.80 3.42 3.77
C SER A 101 -8.64 4.62 2.83
N GLY A 102 -8.28 4.39 1.57
CA GLY A 102 -8.10 5.46 0.58
C GLY A 102 -9.40 5.87 -0.11
N LYS A 103 -9.31 6.92 -0.93
CA LYS A 103 -10.40 7.39 -1.78
C LYS A 103 -10.34 6.73 -3.14
N ASN A 104 -11.50 6.39 -3.71
CA ASN A 104 -11.64 5.77 -5.03
C ASN A 104 -10.71 4.56 -5.26
N MET A 105 -10.39 3.85 -4.19
CA MET A 105 -9.56 2.65 -4.22
C MET A 105 -10.04 1.59 -3.25
N GLY A 106 -9.58 0.36 -3.43
CA GLY A 106 -9.87 -0.73 -2.50
C GLY A 106 -8.78 -1.79 -2.53
N THR A 107 -8.48 -2.31 -1.35
CA THR A 107 -7.61 -3.47 -1.18
C THR A 107 -8.48 -4.70 -0.96
N PHE A 108 -8.09 -5.83 -1.55
CA PHE A 108 -8.77 -7.13 -1.45
C PHE A 108 -7.76 -8.18 -1.00
N LYS A 109 -7.99 -8.77 0.15
CA LYS A 109 -7.07 -9.70 0.81
C LYS A 109 -7.78 -10.97 1.23
N ALA A 110 -7.13 -12.10 1.08
CA ALA A 110 -7.57 -13.38 1.63
C ALA A 110 -6.38 -14.34 1.77
N VAL A 111 -6.60 -15.45 2.46
CA VAL A 111 -5.71 -16.60 2.44
C VAL A 111 -6.21 -17.56 1.36
N GLY A 112 -5.38 -17.83 0.35
CA GLY A 112 -5.71 -18.65 -0.81
C GLY A 112 -4.81 -18.34 -2.00
N TYR A 113 -4.97 -19.08 -3.08
CA TYR A 113 -4.29 -18.76 -4.33
C TYR A 113 -4.84 -17.46 -4.93
N PRO A 114 -4.02 -16.66 -5.63
CA PRO A 114 -4.45 -15.37 -6.19
C PRO A 114 -5.70 -15.46 -7.07
N GLU A 115 -5.80 -16.50 -7.90
CA GLU A 115 -6.97 -16.74 -8.76
C GLU A 115 -8.26 -17.03 -7.95
N ASP A 116 -8.14 -17.73 -6.83
CA ASP A 116 -9.26 -18.00 -5.94
C ASP A 116 -9.71 -16.73 -5.22
N VAL A 117 -8.75 -15.92 -4.76
CA VAL A 117 -9.03 -14.62 -4.16
C VAL A 117 -9.72 -13.69 -5.16
N GLY A 118 -9.27 -13.69 -6.43
CA GLY A 118 -9.90 -12.93 -7.51
C GLY A 118 -11.36 -13.36 -7.72
N ARG A 119 -11.61 -14.67 -7.82
CA ARG A 119 -12.98 -15.22 -7.96
C ARG A 119 -13.85 -14.93 -6.74
N PHE A 120 -13.28 -15.05 -5.54
CA PHE A 120 -13.98 -14.80 -4.28
C PHE A 120 -14.50 -13.37 -4.18
N TYR A 121 -13.65 -12.37 -4.47
CA TYR A 121 -14.04 -10.97 -4.44
C TYR A 121 -14.71 -10.46 -5.72
N ARG A 122 -14.92 -11.34 -6.72
CA ARG A 122 -15.55 -10.97 -8.00
C ARG A 122 -14.78 -9.83 -8.68
N LEU A 123 -13.44 -9.91 -8.68
CA LEU A 123 -12.60 -8.82 -9.16
C LEU A 123 -12.82 -8.50 -10.64
N GLU A 124 -13.36 -9.45 -11.41
CA GLU A 124 -13.78 -9.27 -12.81
C GLU A 124 -14.88 -8.21 -13.00
N GLU A 125 -15.58 -7.82 -11.93
CA GLU A 125 -16.64 -6.81 -11.99
C GLU A 125 -16.15 -5.39 -11.70
N TYR A 126 -14.88 -5.23 -11.27
CA TYR A 126 -14.30 -3.92 -10.97
C TYR A 126 -13.49 -3.40 -12.15
N GLY A 127 -13.90 -2.24 -12.69
CA GLY A 127 -13.07 -1.45 -13.60
C GLY A 127 -12.06 -0.62 -12.80
N ALA A 128 -10.77 -0.73 -13.12
CA ALA A 128 -9.72 0.05 -12.47
C ALA A 128 -8.68 0.49 -13.50
N TYR A 129 -8.10 1.66 -13.29
CA TYR A 129 -7.01 2.15 -14.13
C TYR A 129 -5.62 1.64 -13.66
N CYS A 130 -5.52 1.20 -12.42
CA CYS A 130 -4.28 0.64 -11.87
C CYS A 130 -4.59 -0.52 -10.92
N TRP A 131 -3.81 -1.59 -11.05
CA TRP A 131 -3.87 -2.76 -10.19
C TRP A 131 -2.48 -3.08 -9.65
N THR A 132 -2.40 -3.40 -8.35
CA THR A 132 -1.24 -4.07 -7.77
C THR A 132 -1.66 -5.42 -7.19
N ALA A 133 -0.80 -6.43 -7.29
CA ALA A 133 -1.11 -7.77 -6.84
C ALA A 133 0.13 -8.48 -6.29
N HIS A 134 -0.06 -9.36 -5.33
CA HIS A 134 1.00 -10.22 -4.79
C HIS A 134 0.45 -11.54 -4.26
N GLY A 135 1.01 -12.65 -4.74
CA GLY A 135 0.81 -13.97 -4.16
C GLY A 135 1.89 -14.23 -3.10
N ARG A 136 1.58 -14.04 -1.83
CA ARG A 136 2.52 -14.26 -0.73
C ARG A 136 2.52 -15.71 -0.30
N TYR A 137 3.70 -16.33 -0.22
CA TYR A 137 3.90 -17.55 0.54
C TYR A 137 4.45 -17.18 1.93
N PRO A 138 3.70 -17.37 3.03
CA PRO A 138 4.15 -16.99 4.37
C PRO A 138 5.31 -17.89 4.81
N THR A 139 6.44 -17.29 5.18
CA THR A 139 7.63 -18.02 5.66
C THR A 139 7.75 -18.00 7.18
N ASN A 140 7.51 -16.84 7.80
CA ASN A 140 7.80 -16.60 9.22
C ASN A 140 6.55 -16.23 10.06
N THR A 141 5.39 -16.07 9.43
CA THR A 141 4.15 -15.69 10.12
C THR A 141 3.01 -16.62 9.74
N PRO A 142 2.06 -16.93 10.67
CA PRO A 142 0.86 -17.67 10.32
C PRO A 142 0.12 -16.99 9.18
N GLY A 143 -0.42 -17.79 8.26
CA GLY A 143 -1.31 -17.30 7.22
C GLY A 143 -2.61 -16.81 7.85
N TRP A 144 -2.90 -15.50 7.78
CA TRP A 144 -4.18 -14.94 8.16
C TRP A 144 -4.55 -13.79 7.20
N TRP A 145 -5.83 -13.46 7.13
CA TRP A 145 -6.34 -12.52 6.12
C TRP A 145 -5.67 -11.15 6.15
N GLY A 146 -5.49 -10.54 7.32
CA GLY A 146 -4.84 -9.24 7.46
C GLY A 146 -3.36 -9.25 7.09
N GLY A 147 -2.67 -10.39 7.23
CA GLY A 147 -1.26 -10.56 6.87
C GLY A 147 -0.99 -10.75 5.38
N ALA A 148 -2.04 -10.90 4.54
CA ALA A 148 -1.87 -10.96 3.10
C ALA A 148 -1.54 -9.59 2.50
N HIS A 149 -0.79 -9.56 1.38
CA HIS A 149 -0.56 -8.34 0.62
C HIS A 149 -1.79 -7.91 -0.21
N PRO A 150 -1.88 -6.63 -0.61
CA PRO A 150 -1.04 -5.49 -0.26
C PRO A 150 -1.27 -4.98 1.16
N PHE A 151 -0.31 -4.21 1.69
CA PHE A 151 -0.52 -3.38 2.88
C PHE A 151 -0.82 -1.95 2.44
N SER A 152 -1.82 -1.33 3.06
CA SER A 152 -2.24 0.02 2.64
C SER A 152 -2.57 0.92 3.82
N LEU A 153 -2.31 2.21 3.63
CA LEU A 153 -2.79 3.30 4.47
C LEU A 153 -3.13 4.47 3.55
N LEU A 154 -4.35 5.02 3.70
CA LEU A 154 -4.87 6.01 2.78
C LEU A 154 -4.76 5.53 1.32
N GLU A 155 -4.23 6.35 0.42
CA GLU A 155 -4.05 6.00 -0.98
C GLU A 155 -2.84 5.10 -1.28
N TRP A 156 -1.92 4.94 -0.32
CA TRP A 156 -0.70 4.15 -0.52
C TRP A 156 -0.98 2.66 -0.36
N SER A 157 -0.60 1.86 -1.33
CA SER A 157 -0.60 0.39 -1.22
C SER A 157 0.75 -0.18 -1.61
N VAL A 158 1.28 -1.09 -0.81
CA VAL A 158 2.60 -1.69 -1.05
C VAL A 158 2.48 -3.20 -1.19
N VAL A 159 3.04 -3.73 -2.26
CA VAL A 159 3.37 -5.14 -2.41
C VAL A 159 4.89 -5.31 -2.38
N HIS A 160 5.37 -6.37 -1.77
CA HIS A 160 6.78 -6.59 -1.49
C HIS A 160 7.18 -8.04 -1.74
N ASN A 161 8.24 -8.24 -2.49
CA ASN A 161 8.93 -9.51 -2.66
C ASN A 161 10.35 -9.38 -2.10
N GLY A 162 10.61 -10.00 -0.96
CA GLY A 162 11.90 -9.97 -0.28
C GLY A 162 11.76 -9.97 1.24
N GLU A 163 12.82 -9.60 1.91
CA GLU A 163 12.85 -9.36 3.36
C GLU A 163 13.87 -8.26 3.67
N ILE A 164 13.49 -7.30 4.53
CA ILE A 164 14.40 -6.24 4.97
C ILE A 164 15.02 -6.57 6.33
N SER A 165 16.32 -6.46 6.42
CA SER A 165 17.08 -6.61 7.67
C SER A 165 16.98 -5.39 8.58
N SER A 166 16.52 -4.24 8.06
CA SER A 166 16.33 -2.99 8.81
C SER A 166 14.98 -2.87 9.51
N TYR A 167 14.13 -3.92 9.47
CA TYR A 167 12.75 -3.92 9.99
C TYR A 167 12.59 -3.24 11.36
N ASP A 168 13.37 -3.68 12.36
CA ASP A 168 13.27 -3.16 13.73
C ASP A 168 13.64 -1.67 13.84
N ALA A 169 14.67 -1.24 13.11
CA ALA A 169 15.09 0.16 13.10
C ALA A 169 14.02 1.05 12.43
N ASN A 170 13.49 0.60 11.29
CA ASN A 170 12.44 1.31 10.57
C ASN A 170 11.16 1.40 11.42
N ARG A 171 10.71 0.28 12.00
CA ARG A 171 9.54 0.22 12.87
C ARG A 171 9.65 1.17 14.05
N ARG A 172 10.75 1.11 14.80
CA ARG A 172 10.97 1.99 15.97
C ARG A 172 11.00 3.47 15.59
N CYS A 173 11.57 3.80 14.42
CA CYS A 173 11.54 5.16 13.92
C CYS A 173 10.10 5.63 13.67
N LEU A 174 9.29 4.82 13.00
CA LEU A 174 7.88 5.15 12.73
C LEU A 174 7.03 5.25 14.00
N GLU A 175 7.28 4.37 14.98
CA GLU A 175 6.60 4.42 16.28
C GLU A 175 6.83 5.75 17.02
N MET A 176 8.01 6.38 16.89
CA MET A 176 8.27 7.72 17.44
C MET A 176 7.39 8.81 16.79
N PHE A 177 6.92 8.58 15.56
CA PHE A 177 6.01 9.47 14.84
C PHE A 177 4.53 9.07 14.96
N GLY A 178 4.22 8.13 15.87
CA GLY A 178 2.85 7.73 16.20
C GLY A 178 2.23 6.66 15.32
N TYR A 179 2.99 6.02 14.43
CA TYR A 179 2.53 4.81 13.74
C TYR A 179 2.59 3.60 14.69
N GLN A 180 1.69 2.65 14.51
CA GLN A 180 1.69 1.40 15.27
C GLN A 180 1.70 0.22 14.30
N CYS A 181 2.82 -0.48 14.23
CA CYS A 181 3.00 -1.65 13.38
C CYS A 181 2.48 -2.89 14.10
N THR A 182 1.24 -3.26 13.85
CA THR A 182 0.51 -4.31 14.59
C THR A 182 0.66 -5.70 13.98
N LEU A 183 1.09 -5.80 12.72
CA LEU A 183 1.11 -7.04 11.95
C LEU A 183 2.46 -7.76 11.96
N GLN A 184 3.48 -7.14 12.53
CA GLN A 184 4.84 -7.69 12.62
C GLN A 184 5.40 -8.13 11.26
N THR A 185 5.10 -7.39 10.21
CA THR A 185 5.60 -7.62 8.86
C THR A 185 6.31 -6.37 8.34
N ASP A 186 7.39 -6.59 7.61
CA ASP A 186 8.20 -5.55 6.99
C ASP A 186 7.42 -4.73 5.95
N THR A 187 6.48 -5.35 5.26
CA THR A 187 5.66 -4.67 4.25
C THR A 187 4.68 -3.65 4.86
N GLU A 188 4.16 -3.91 6.08
CA GLU A 188 3.39 -2.91 6.83
C GLU A 188 4.25 -1.69 7.11
N VAL A 189 5.47 -1.91 7.57
CA VAL A 189 6.45 -0.84 7.84
C VAL A 189 6.74 -0.04 6.58
N MET A 190 6.92 -0.70 5.42
CA MET A 190 7.14 0.00 4.14
C MET A 190 5.96 0.88 3.73
N ALA A 191 4.72 0.43 3.94
CA ALA A 191 3.53 1.23 3.66
C ALA A 191 3.47 2.48 4.54
N TYR A 192 3.86 2.36 5.81
CA TYR A 192 3.91 3.50 6.72
C TYR A 192 5.11 4.43 6.46
N ILE A 193 6.24 3.91 5.98
CA ILE A 193 7.35 4.75 5.49
C ILE A 193 6.89 5.59 4.30
N ALA A 194 6.16 4.99 3.35
CA ALA A 194 5.63 5.72 2.20
C ALA A 194 4.69 6.84 2.64
N ASP A 195 3.74 6.57 3.53
CA ASP A 195 2.85 7.60 4.07
C ASP A 195 3.63 8.71 4.81
N TYR A 196 4.59 8.32 5.65
CA TYR A 196 5.40 9.28 6.39
C TYR A 196 6.21 10.21 5.47
N LEU A 197 6.91 9.66 4.48
CA LEU A 197 7.77 10.44 3.59
C LEU A 197 6.96 11.28 2.60
N LEU A 198 5.95 10.69 1.97
CA LEU A 198 5.17 11.36 0.92
C LEU A 198 4.16 12.36 1.52
N ARG A 199 3.32 11.92 2.44
CA ARG A 199 2.25 12.77 2.99
C ARG A 199 2.73 13.69 4.09
N ARG A 200 3.41 13.18 5.14
CA ARG A 200 3.78 14.01 6.30
C ARG A 200 5.03 14.86 6.06
N GLN A 201 6.00 14.36 5.28
CA GLN A 201 7.23 15.10 4.98
C GLN A 201 7.16 15.84 3.63
N GLY A 202 6.18 15.53 2.78
CA GLY A 202 5.99 16.18 1.49
C GLY A 202 7.09 15.89 0.47
N LEU A 203 7.81 14.76 0.62
CA LEU A 203 8.84 14.36 -0.34
C LEU A 203 8.20 13.89 -1.65
N THR A 204 8.93 14.04 -2.74
CA THR A 204 8.54 13.46 -4.03
C THR A 204 8.72 11.94 -4.02
N LEU A 205 8.19 11.25 -5.04
CA LEU A 205 8.39 9.80 -5.21
C LEU A 205 9.88 9.47 -5.40
N GLU A 206 10.61 10.28 -6.15
CA GLU A 206 12.04 10.13 -6.40
C GLU A 206 12.86 10.33 -5.11
N GLU A 207 12.51 11.33 -4.31
CA GLU A 207 13.15 11.57 -3.02
C GLU A 207 12.83 10.44 -2.03
N THR A 208 11.59 9.96 -2.00
CA THR A 208 11.18 8.80 -1.20
C THR A 208 11.97 7.56 -1.59
N ALA A 209 12.12 7.28 -2.88
CA ALA A 209 12.97 6.20 -3.37
C ALA A 209 14.44 6.38 -2.93
N SER A 210 14.94 7.62 -3.01
CA SER A 210 16.31 7.97 -2.58
C SER A 210 16.51 7.84 -1.06
N VAL A 211 15.46 7.89 -0.25
CA VAL A 211 15.52 7.55 1.18
C VAL A 211 15.48 6.05 1.37
N MET A 212 14.50 5.37 0.77
CA MET A 212 14.28 3.93 0.96
C MET A 212 15.43 3.08 0.41
N ALA A 213 15.98 3.44 -0.74
CA ALA A 213 17.08 2.74 -1.41
C ALA A 213 18.31 3.65 -1.62
N ALA A 214 18.68 4.40 -0.59
CA ALA A 214 19.74 5.42 -0.69
C ALA A 214 21.03 4.88 -1.32
N PRO A 215 21.61 5.59 -2.31
CA PRO A 215 22.90 5.24 -2.92
C PRO A 215 24.01 5.12 -1.89
N PHE A 216 25.07 4.37 -2.19
CA PHE A 216 26.26 4.31 -1.34
C PHE A 216 26.96 5.66 -1.26
N TRP A 217 27.67 5.93 -0.17
CA TRP A 217 28.44 7.17 -0.01
C TRP A 217 29.46 7.34 -1.13
N SER A 218 30.17 6.26 -1.50
CA SER A 218 31.11 6.27 -2.62
C SER A 218 30.46 6.62 -3.96
N THR A 219 29.19 6.29 -4.15
CA THR A 219 28.44 6.71 -5.36
C THR A 219 28.11 8.20 -5.31
N ILE A 220 27.65 8.68 -4.15
CA ILE A 220 27.30 10.10 -3.95
C ILE A 220 28.51 11.01 -4.16
N GLU A 221 29.70 10.60 -3.70
CA GLU A 221 30.95 11.36 -3.85
C GLU A 221 31.36 11.62 -5.32
N HIS A 222 30.83 10.83 -6.27
CA HIS A 222 31.11 10.95 -7.70
C HIS A 222 29.97 11.59 -8.50
N MET A 223 28.89 12.04 -7.83
CA MET A 223 27.77 12.72 -8.47
C MET A 223 28.04 14.22 -8.66
N GLU A 224 27.23 14.86 -9.48
CA GLU A 224 27.22 16.33 -9.60
C GLU A 224 26.96 16.96 -8.23
N PRO A 225 27.63 18.07 -7.89
CA PRO A 225 27.65 18.67 -6.55
C PRO A 225 26.25 18.91 -5.96
N GLN A 226 25.31 19.41 -6.75
CA GLN A 226 23.95 19.70 -6.31
C GLN A 226 23.20 18.43 -5.93
N GLU A 227 23.32 17.37 -6.73
CA GLU A 227 22.68 16.09 -6.46
C GLU A 227 23.34 15.38 -5.28
N ALA A 228 24.67 15.44 -5.17
CA ALA A 228 25.42 14.90 -4.03
C ALA A 228 25.01 15.58 -2.71
N GLU A 229 24.80 16.89 -2.72
CA GLU A 229 24.32 17.63 -1.55
C GLU A 229 22.91 17.21 -1.17
N ARG A 230 21.98 17.12 -2.13
CA ARG A 230 20.59 16.70 -1.91
C ARG A 230 20.52 15.29 -1.31
N LEU A 231 21.21 14.33 -1.90
CA LEU A 231 21.22 12.93 -1.42
C LEU A 231 21.91 12.79 -0.06
N THR A 232 22.97 13.57 0.18
CA THR A 232 23.63 13.65 1.48
C THR A 232 22.68 14.16 2.56
N TYR A 233 21.90 15.21 2.25
CA TYR A 233 20.87 15.72 3.15
C TYR A 233 19.83 14.66 3.49
N LEU A 234 19.20 14.03 2.49
CA LEU A 234 18.19 12.99 2.69
C LEU A 234 18.73 11.83 3.54
N ARG A 235 19.95 11.35 3.27
CA ARG A 235 20.57 10.28 4.04
C ARG A 235 20.90 10.64 5.50
N LYS A 236 21.17 11.91 5.78
CA LYS A 236 21.42 12.40 7.14
C LYS A 236 20.14 12.66 7.92
N VAL A 237 19.08 13.11 7.24
CA VAL A 237 17.79 13.43 7.88
C VAL A 237 16.97 12.16 8.14
N PHE A 238 16.98 11.19 7.21
CA PHE A 238 16.16 9.98 7.28
C PHE A 238 16.98 8.66 7.39
N PRO A 239 18.05 8.59 8.19
CA PRO A 239 18.94 7.42 8.19
C PRO A 239 18.23 6.13 8.62
N SER A 240 17.24 6.23 9.52
CA SER A 240 16.49 5.09 10.05
C SER A 240 15.35 4.60 9.14
N LEU A 241 15.12 5.27 8.00
CA LEU A 241 14.13 4.87 7.00
C LEU A 241 14.76 4.25 5.76
N LEU A 242 16.09 4.12 5.73
CA LEU A 242 16.79 3.30 4.73
C LEU A 242 16.39 1.84 4.89
N LEU A 243 15.95 1.23 3.80
CA LEU A 243 15.69 -0.20 3.73
C LEU A 243 16.98 -0.95 3.38
N THR A 244 17.30 -1.96 4.16
CA THR A 244 18.44 -2.86 3.90
C THR A 244 17.98 -4.30 3.76
N GLY A 245 18.65 -5.07 2.93
CA GLY A 245 18.26 -6.43 2.56
C GLY A 245 17.70 -6.51 1.13
N PRO A 246 17.38 -7.72 0.66
CA PRO A 246 16.81 -7.92 -0.67
C PRO A 246 15.36 -7.52 -0.71
N PHE A 247 14.99 -6.52 -1.51
CA PHE A 247 13.60 -6.16 -1.72
C PHE A 247 13.29 -5.73 -3.16
N SER A 248 12.07 -5.99 -3.55
CA SER A 248 11.42 -5.46 -4.75
C SER A 248 10.00 -5.06 -4.34
N ILE A 249 9.67 -3.79 -4.46
CA ILE A 249 8.35 -3.24 -4.09
C ILE A 249 7.66 -2.59 -5.27
N ILE A 250 6.33 -2.65 -5.25
CA ILE A 250 5.48 -1.78 -6.06
C ILE A 250 4.60 -1.00 -5.08
N LEU A 251 4.75 0.31 -5.10
CA LEU A 251 3.91 1.26 -4.39
C LEU A 251 2.85 1.79 -5.34
N GLY A 252 1.59 1.42 -5.12
CA GLY A 252 0.45 2.01 -5.82
C GLY A 252 -0.03 3.26 -5.09
N PHE A 253 -0.53 4.23 -5.85
CA PHE A 253 -1.11 5.48 -5.34
C PHE A 253 -2.19 6.01 -6.30
N SER A 254 -2.95 7.00 -5.84
CA SER A 254 -3.98 7.66 -6.64
C SER A 254 -3.35 8.46 -7.79
N GLY A 255 -3.23 7.87 -8.94
CA GLY A 255 -2.62 8.48 -10.13
C GLY A 255 -1.44 7.71 -10.69
N GLY A 256 -1.12 6.52 -10.13
CA GLY A 256 -0.08 5.70 -10.72
C GLY A 256 0.54 4.67 -9.78
N LEU A 257 1.77 4.34 -10.09
CA LEU A 257 2.58 3.44 -9.28
C LEU A 257 4.07 3.77 -9.37
N MET A 258 4.82 3.38 -8.37
CA MET A 258 6.27 3.40 -8.35
C MET A 258 6.80 2.00 -8.04
N ALA A 259 7.70 1.51 -8.87
CA ALA A 259 8.44 0.29 -8.62
C ALA A 259 9.87 0.60 -8.18
N LEU A 260 10.37 -0.12 -7.20
CA LEU A 260 11.70 0.14 -6.63
C LEU A 260 12.33 -1.19 -6.16
N ASN A 261 13.58 -1.41 -6.56
CA ASN A 261 14.43 -2.47 -6.04
C ASN A 261 15.36 -1.96 -4.95
N ASP A 262 15.86 -2.89 -4.13
CA ASP A 262 17.01 -2.62 -3.27
C ASP A 262 18.21 -2.09 -4.08
N ARG A 263 19.05 -1.28 -3.44
CA ARG A 263 20.17 -0.60 -4.09
C ARG A 263 21.25 -1.52 -4.70
N LEU A 264 21.23 -2.82 -4.35
CA LEU A 264 22.13 -3.85 -4.90
C LEU A 264 21.45 -4.68 -5.99
N LYS A 265 20.13 -4.49 -6.18
CA LYS A 265 19.30 -5.29 -7.09
C LYS A 265 19.37 -6.78 -6.80
N LEU A 266 19.23 -7.16 -5.54
CA LEU A 266 19.21 -8.56 -5.10
C LEU A 266 17.91 -9.27 -5.48
N ARG A 267 16.84 -8.50 -5.74
CA ARG A 267 15.57 -9.00 -6.29
C ARG A 267 15.37 -8.54 -7.72
N SER A 268 14.74 -9.39 -8.52
CA SER A 268 14.38 -9.07 -9.90
C SER A 268 13.15 -8.19 -9.99
N MET A 269 13.11 -7.38 -11.02
CA MET A 269 11.95 -6.61 -11.47
C MET A 269 12.11 -6.31 -12.94
N VAL A 270 11.03 -6.45 -13.69
CA VAL A 270 10.96 -6.18 -15.13
C VAL A 270 9.72 -5.34 -15.40
N THR A 271 9.87 -4.38 -16.27
CA THR A 271 8.77 -3.55 -16.80
C THR A 271 8.61 -3.80 -18.29
N ALA A 272 7.43 -3.62 -18.81
CA ALA A 272 7.14 -3.67 -20.24
C ALA A 272 5.92 -2.81 -20.56
N GLU A 273 5.75 -2.49 -21.84
CA GLU A 273 4.66 -1.68 -22.32
C GLU A 273 3.88 -2.42 -23.41
N LYS A 274 2.59 -2.14 -23.51
CA LYS A 274 1.74 -2.53 -24.61
C LYS A 274 0.60 -1.54 -24.74
N ASP A 275 0.50 -0.91 -25.90
CA ASP A 275 -0.47 0.15 -26.19
C ASP A 275 -0.33 1.30 -25.16
N ASP A 276 -1.39 1.57 -24.40
CA ASP A 276 -1.46 2.56 -23.32
C ASP A 276 -1.23 1.97 -21.92
N LYS A 277 -0.75 0.73 -21.82
CA LYS A 277 -0.59 0.00 -20.58
C LYS A 277 0.87 -0.27 -20.26
N VAL A 278 1.20 -0.15 -18.98
CA VAL A 278 2.50 -0.51 -18.42
C VAL A 278 2.32 -1.72 -17.51
N PHE A 279 3.18 -2.69 -17.67
CA PHE A 279 3.22 -3.91 -16.87
C PHE A 279 4.51 -3.95 -16.06
N ILE A 280 4.40 -4.33 -14.78
CA ILE A 280 5.53 -4.50 -13.89
C ILE A 280 5.37 -5.82 -13.16
N ALA A 281 6.42 -6.64 -13.16
CA ALA A 281 6.41 -7.92 -12.46
C ALA A 281 7.81 -8.28 -11.94
N SER A 282 7.87 -9.26 -11.05
CA SER A 282 9.13 -9.86 -10.61
C SER A 282 9.85 -10.57 -11.74
N GLU A 283 9.11 -11.09 -12.73
CA GLU A 283 9.64 -11.89 -13.84
C GLU A 283 8.93 -11.54 -15.15
N GLU A 284 9.67 -11.55 -16.25
CA GLU A 284 9.13 -11.34 -17.61
C GLU A 284 8.02 -12.35 -17.95
N ALA A 285 8.18 -13.61 -17.53
CA ALA A 285 7.21 -14.67 -17.79
C ALA A 285 5.78 -14.29 -17.33
N ALA A 286 5.66 -13.60 -16.17
CA ALA A 286 4.38 -13.13 -15.67
C ALA A 286 3.76 -12.05 -16.57
N ILE A 287 4.57 -11.16 -17.13
CA ILE A 287 4.11 -10.15 -18.09
C ILE A 287 3.66 -10.85 -19.37
N ARG A 288 4.42 -11.81 -19.89
CA ARG A 288 4.12 -12.54 -21.13
C ARG A 288 2.84 -13.35 -21.08
N VAL A 289 2.42 -13.79 -19.87
CA VAL A 289 1.12 -14.45 -19.71
C VAL A 289 -0.05 -13.47 -19.92
N MET A 290 0.09 -12.21 -19.48
CA MET A 290 -0.96 -11.19 -19.62
C MET A 290 -0.89 -10.46 -20.96
N ALA A 291 0.32 -10.22 -21.47
CA ALA A 291 0.61 -9.47 -22.68
C ALA A 291 1.76 -10.16 -23.44
N PRO A 292 1.49 -11.22 -24.24
CA PRO A 292 2.53 -11.99 -24.93
C PRO A 292 3.39 -11.15 -25.88
N ASP A 293 2.82 -10.11 -26.44
CA ASP A 293 3.41 -9.16 -27.38
C ASP A 293 3.82 -7.82 -26.76
N ALA A 294 3.98 -7.77 -25.41
CA ALA A 294 4.50 -6.58 -24.76
C ALA A 294 5.91 -6.22 -25.26
N GLU A 295 6.14 -4.93 -25.40
CA GLU A 295 7.37 -4.33 -25.93
C GLU A 295 8.11 -3.54 -24.83
N ASN A 296 9.23 -2.89 -25.19
CA ASN A 296 10.00 -2.00 -24.31
C ASN A 296 10.35 -2.64 -22.96
N LEU A 297 10.80 -3.92 -23.00
CA LEU A 297 11.24 -4.58 -21.78
C LEU A 297 12.42 -3.83 -21.17
N TYR A 298 12.25 -3.48 -19.90
CA TYR A 298 13.27 -2.77 -19.14
C TYR A 298 13.38 -3.37 -17.72
N ALA A 299 14.59 -3.49 -17.24
CA ALA A 299 14.86 -3.94 -15.89
C ALA A 299 15.55 -2.81 -15.11
N PRO A 300 14.82 -2.04 -14.27
CA PRO A 300 15.37 -0.90 -13.52
C PRO A 300 16.63 -1.28 -12.75
N MET A 301 17.57 -0.37 -12.62
CA MET A 301 18.78 -0.57 -11.82
C MET A 301 18.46 -0.63 -10.33
N GLY A 302 19.39 -1.12 -9.52
CA GLY A 302 19.24 -1.11 -8.06
C GLY A 302 19.11 0.32 -7.53
N GLY A 303 18.06 0.57 -6.75
CA GLY A 303 17.74 1.90 -6.20
C GLY A 303 17.15 2.90 -7.20
N GLU A 304 16.98 2.52 -8.46
CA GLU A 304 16.34 3.35 -9.47
C GLU A 304 14.82 3.20 -9.39
N PRO A 305 14.06 4.28 -9.12
CA PRO A 305 12.60 4.21 -9.15
C PRO A 305 12.08 4.22 -10.59
N PHE A 306 11.19 3.28 -10.90
CA PHE A 306 10.40 3.30 -12.13
C PHE A 306 9.01 3.82 -11.80
N ILE A 307 8.68 5.04 -12.23
CA ILE A 307 7.45 5.74 -11.89
C ILE A 307 6.54 5.80 -13.11
N VAL A 308 5.31 5.34 -12.94
CA VAL A 308 4.26 5.39 -13.95
C VAL A 308 3.15 6.29 -13.44
N LYS A 309 2.81 7.31 -14.22
CA LYS A 309 1.66 8.18 -13.94
C LYS A 309 0.54 7.89 -14.92
N VAL A 310 -0.67 7.78 -14.40
CA VAL A 310 -1.88 7.65 -15.20
C VAL A 310 -2.15 8.96 -15.92
N LYS A 311 -2.56 8.89 -17.19
CA LYS A 311 -2.89 10.09 -17.97
C LYS A 311 -4.06 10.84 -17.34
N GLU A 312 -3.99 12.16 -17.32
CA GLU A 312 -5.09 13.02 -16.85
C GLU A 312 -6.40 12.67 -17.55
N GLY A 313 -7.47 12.54 -16.79
CA GLY A 313 -8.80 12.18 -17.28
C GLY A 313 -9.09 10.67 -17.34
N ALA A 314 -8.16 9.81 -16.96
CA ALA A 314 -8.39 8.36 -16.84
C ALA A 314 -8.95 7.94 -15.46
N TYR A 315 -9.13 8.89 -14.52
CA TYR A 315 -9.61 8.65 -13.13
C TYR A 315 -10.62 9.69 -12.68
#